data_703788db035175c8602391b6442774ac
#
_entry.id   703788db035175c8602391b6442774ac
#
_cell.length_a   1.000
_cell.length_b   1.000
_cell.length_c   1.000
_cell.angle_alpha   90.00
_cell.angle_beta   90.00
_cell.angle_gamma   90.00
#
_symmetry.space_group_name_H-M   'P 1'
#
loop_
_entity.id
_entity.type
_entity.pdbx_description
1 polymer ?
#
loop_
_entity_poly.entity_id
_entity_poly.type
_entity_poly.pdbx_seq_one_letter_code
_entity_poly.pdbx_strand_id
1 'polypeptide(L)'
;LFDFYKYIETFNSGDDKAMLDGFWVDDMEAWSGRGDNVTKLASNKGEFSKFLKVVHDGVREIIRVQTLIQNENNIFAEIDMDFHASKERPDYPFGHLKPGDRITVKMFALYTLRGDRLAKLKLAAWPPNVGVTSPPTRSFGPPPPL
;
A
#
# COMPACT_ATOMS: atom_id res chain seq x y z
N LEU A 1 -17.11 9.92 11.28
CA LEU A 1 -16.41 9.14 10.26
C LEU A 1 -15.04 8.73 10.76
N PHE A 2 -14.54 7.63 10.22
CA PHE A 2 -13.18 7.17 10.48
C PHE A 2 -12.18 8.24 10.04
N ASP A 3 -11.17 8.53 10.87
CA ASP A 3 -10.14 9.50 10.56
C ASP A 3 -9.03 8.85 9.71
N PHE A 4 -9.25 8.85 8.40
CA PHE A 4 -8.34 8.22 7.45
C PHE A 4 -6.97 8.91 7.43
N TYR A 5 -6.93 10.23 7.55
CA TYR A 5 -5.65 10.94 7.53
C TYR A 5 -4.80 10.64 8.75
N LYS A 6 -5.42 10.45 9.91
CA LYS A 6 -4.71 10.02 11.11
C LYS A 6 -4.14 8.59 10.95
N TYR A 7 -4.91 7.71 10.32
CA TYR A 7 -4.43 6.38 9.97
C TYR A 7 -3.20 6.46 9.04
N ILE A 8 -3.27 7.26 7.99
CA ILE A 8 -2.15 7.44 7.05
C ILE A 8 -0.93 8.05 7.73
N GLU A 9 -1.13 9.03 8.61
CA GLU A 9 -0.04 9.62 9.39
C GLU A 9 0.67 8.55 10.24
N THR A 10 -0.10 7.68 10.90
CA THR A 10 0.45 6.59 11.70
C THR A 10 1.17 5.56 10.83
N PHE A 11 0.59 5.21 9.68
CA PHE A 11 1.23 4.35 8.71
C PHE A 11 2.58 4.93 8.27
N ASN A 12 2.59 6.20 7.89
CA ASN A 12 3.78 6.89 7.39
C ASN A 12 4.87 7.10 8.46
N SER A 13 4.53 6.97 9.73
CA SER A 13 5.52 7.04 10.81
C SER A 13 6.48 5.85 10.82
N GLY A 14 6.10 4.75 10.15
CA GLY A 14 6.88 3.51 10.13
C GLY A 14 6.64 2.61 11.33
N ASP A 15 5.77 3.00 12.26
CA ASP A 15 5.39 2.17 13.41
C ASP A 15 4.24 1.24 13.00
N ASP A 16 4.60 0.10 12.40
CA ASP A 16 3.63 -0.89 11.92
C ASP A 16 2.76 -1.43 13.06
N LYS A 17 3.33 -1.62 14.23
CA LYS A 17 2.57 -2.11 15.39
C LYS A 17 1.51 -1.12 15.81
N ALA A 18 1.84 0.16 15.95
CA ALA A 18 0.88 1.20 16.29
C ALA A 18 -0.22 1.33 15.24
N MET A 19 0.13 1.20 13.97
CA MET A 19 -0.82 1.26 12.87
C MET A 19 -1.79 0.07 12.92
N LEU A 20 -1.30 -1.14 13.11
CA LEU A 20 -2.14 -2.32 13.17
C LEU A 20 -3.01 -2.32 14.42
N ASP A 21 -2.42 -2.11 15.58
CA ASP A 21 -3.16 -2.19 16.86
C ASP A 21 -4.15 -1.03 17.04
N GLY A 22 -3.83 0.13 16.46
CA GLY A 22 -4.68 1.30 16.61
C GLY A 22 -5.88 1.35 15.67
N PHE A 23 -5.80 0.71 14.50
CA PHE A 23 -6.79 0.96 13.44
C PHE A 23 -7.44 -0.28 12.85
N TRP A 24 -6.87 -1.47 13.00
CA TRP A 24 -7.34 -2.68 12.34
C TRP A 24 -8.01 -3.65 13.31
N VAL A 25 -8.99 -4.41 12.80
CA VAL A 25 -9.55 -5.57 13.53
C VAL A 25 -8.59 -6.77 13.42
N ASP A 26 -8.68 -7.71 14.36
CA ASP A 26 -7.76 -8.85 14.41
C ASP A 26 -7.92 -9.79 13.22
N ASP A 27 -9.15 -10.04 12.77
CA ASP A 27 -9.49 -10.93 11.66
C ASP A 27 -9.61 -10.19 10.33
N MET A 28 -8.78 -9.17 10.13
CA MET A 28 -8.76 -8.38 8.90
C MET A 28 -8.34 -9.20 7.69
N GLU A 29 -8.64 -8.68 6.51
CA GLU A 29 -8.17 -9.23 5.23
C GLU A 29 -7.51 -8.13 4.41
N ALA A 30 -6.46 -8.48 3.67
CA ALA A 30 -5.84 -7.60 2.70
C ALA A 30 -5.57 -8.33 1.40
N TRP A 31 -5.90 -7.67 0.30
CA TRP A 31 -5.79 -8.20 -1.06
C TRP A 31 -5.10 -7.20 -1.96
N SER A 32 -4.37 -7.70 -2.95
CA SER A 32 -3.76 -6.87 -3.99
C SER A 32 -4.03 -7.46 -5.36
N GLY A 33 -4.46 -6.62 -6.30
CA GLY A 33 -4.71 -7.00 -7.68
C GLY A 33 -3.83 -6.21 -8.64
N ARG A 34 -3.22 -6.93 -9.58
CA ARG A 34 -2.44 -6.33 -10.66
C ARG A 34 -2.68 -7.15 -11.92
N GLY A 35 -3.37 -6.54 -12.91
CA GLY A 35 -3.80 -7.27 -14.10
C GLY A 35 -4.67 -8.47 -13.71
N ASP A 36 -4.33 -9.65 -14.20
CA ASP A 36 -5.06 -10.88 -13.92
C ASP A 36 -4.71 -11.50 -12.56
N ASN A 37 -3.68 -10.96 -11.89
CA ASN A 37 -3.19 -11.53 -10.65
C ASN A 37 -3.87 -10.87 -9.45
N VAL A 38 -4.53 -11.69 -8.64
CA VAL A 38 -5.11 -11.27 -7.36
C VAL A 38 -4.43 -12.09 -6.28
N THR A 39 -3.80 -11.40 -5.34
CA THR A 39 -3.06 -12.03 -4.25
C THR A 39 -3.66 -11.64 -2.91
N LYS A 40 -3.91 -12.63 -2.07
CA LYS A 40 -4.28 -12.37 -0.68
C LYS A 40 -3.01 -12.12 0.12
N LEU A 41 -2.88 -10.92 0.65
CA LEU A 41 -1.69 -10.52 1.41
C LEU A 41 -1.75 -11.00 2.85
N ALA A 42 -2.95 -11.05 3.43
CA ALA A 42 -3.16 -11.45 4.81
C ALA A 42 -4.61 -11.86 5.07
N SER A 43 -4.81 -12.80 5.98
CA SER A 43 -6.13 -13.25 6.47
C SER A 43 -6.38 -12.84 7.91
N ASN A 44 -5.42 -12.20 8.55
CA ASN A 44 -5.52 -11.68 9.92
C ASN A 44 -4.38 -10.68 10.16
N LYS A 45 -4.47 -10.00 11.28
CA LYS A 45 -3.49 -8.98 11.68
C LYS A 45 -2.07 -9.54 11.81
N GLY A 46 -1.93 -10.75 12.35
CA GLY A 46 -0.63 -11.41 12.50
C GLY A 46 0.05 -11.68 11.17
N GLU A 47 -0.70 -12.17 10.18
CA GLU A 47 -0.19 -12.38 8.83
C GLU A 47 0.16 -11.06 8.14
N PHE A 48 -0.65 -10.02 8.35
CA PHE A 48 -0.36 -8.70 7.80
C PHE A 48 0.91 -8.10 8.42
N SER A 49 1.11 -8.29 9.71
CA SER A 49 2.34 -7.89 10.38
C SER A 49 3.58 -8.56 9.76
N LYS A 50 3.50 -9.85 9.48
CA LYS A 50 4.59 -10.59 8.81
C LYS A 50 4.85 -10.06 7.42
N PHE A 51 3.81 -9.80 6.65
CA PHE A 51 3.92 -9.22 5.32
C PHE A 51 4.62 -7.86 5.36
N LEU A 52 4.21 -6.98 6.28
CA LEU A 52 4.81 -5.66 6.41
C LEU A 52 6.28 -5.73 6.85
N LYS A 53 6.66 -6.68 7.70
CA LYS A 53 8.06 -6.87 8.07
C LYS A 53 8.95 -7.17 6.86
N VAL A 54 8.44 -7.92 5.91
CA VAL A 54 9.16 -8.21 4.66
C VAL A 54 9.23 -6.97 3.77
N VAL A 55 8.10 -6.30 3.58
CA VAL A 55 8.00 -5.12 2.71
C VAL A 55 8.80 -3.94 3.27
N HIS A 56 8.81 -3.78 4.57
CA HIS A 56 9.47 -2.66 5.24
C HIS A 56 10.91 -2.97 5.72
N ASP A 57 11.44 -4.15 5.40
CA ASP A 57 12.82 -4.49 5.74
C ASP A 57 13.80 -3.66 4.89
N GLY A 58 14.40 -2.65 5.51
CA GLY A 58 15.28 -1.71 4.82
C GLY A 58 14.58 -0.82 3.80
N VAL A 59 13.25 -0.72 3.87
CA VAL A 59 12.43 0.10 2.98
C VAL A 59 11.39 0.83 3.80
N ARG A 60 11.32 2.15 3.61
CA ARG A 60 10.29 2.97 4.23
C ARG A 60 9.21 3.27 3.20
N GLU A 61 7.98 2.95 3.53
CA GLU A 61 6.83 3.23 2.69
C GLU A 61 6.11 4.47 3.19
N ILE A 62 5.90 5.44 2.28
CA ILE A 62 5.14 6.66 2.54
C ILE A 62 3.96 6.71 1.59
N ILE A 63 2.76 6.79 2.13
CA ILE A 63 1.53 6.92 1.36
C ILE A 63 1.18 8.39 1.20
N ARG A 64 0.94 8.81 -0.05
CA ARG A 64 0.39 10.13 -0.37
C ARG A 64 -1.01 9.93 -0.92
N VAL A 65 -1.99 10.58 -0.30
CA VAL A 65 -3.40 10.48 -0.71
C VAL A 65 -3.69 11.54 -1.77
N GLN A 66 -4.14 11.09 -2.94
CA GLN A 66 -4.51 11.99 -4.05
C GLN A 66 -6.00 12.29 -4.04
N THR A 67 -6.82 11.27 -3.81
CA THR A 67 -8.28 11.40 -3.75
C THR A 67 -8.79 10.57 -2.59
N LEU A 68 -9.74 11.09 -1.85
CA LEU A 68 -10.38 10.41 -0.74
C LEU A 68 -11.89 10.54 -0.86
N ILE A 69 -12.58 9.42 -0.87
CA ILE A 69 -14.04 9.34 -0.83
C ILE A 69 -14.39 8.35 0.28
N GLN A 70 -15.22 8.76 1.23
CA GLN A 70 -15.57 7.88 2.33
C GLN A 70 -17.00 8.06 2.81
N ASN A 71 -17.54 7.00 3.36
CA ASN A 71 -18.78 7.00 4.12
C ASN A 71 -18.58 6.17 5.39
N GLU A 72 -19.66 5.82 6.06
CA GLU A 72 -19.60 5.09 7.33
C GLU A 72 -19.05 3.67 7.20
N ASN A 73 -19.13 3.07 6.01
CA ASN A 73 -18.81 1.66 5.78
C ASN A 73 -17.56 1.44 4.95
N ASN A 74 -17.21 2.39 4.10
CA ASN A 74 -16.15 2.24 3.12
C ASN A 74 -15.32 3.49 2.96
N ILE A 75 -14.05 3.27 2.63
CA ILE A 75 -13.13 4.34 2.26
C ILE A 75 -12.51 3.95 0.93
N PHE A 76 -12.64 4.83 -0.06
CA PHE A 76 -11.91 4.72 -1.31
C PHE A 76 -10.83 5.79 -1.33
N ALA A 77 -9.61 5.39 -1.63
CA ALA A 77 -8.49 6.32 -1.76
C ALA A 77 -7.69 6.02 -3.02
N GLU A 78 -7.42 7.04 -3.80
CA GLU A 78 -6.36 7.01 -4.81
C GLU A 78 -5.07 7.41 -4.11
N ILE A 79 -4.07 6.53 -4.15
CA ILE A 79 -2.84 6.71 -3.40
C ILE A 79 -1.60 6.49 -4.26
N ASP A 80 -0.55 7.23 -3.93
CA ASP A 80 0.81 6.97 -4.39
C ASP A 80 1.58 6.42 -3.20
N MET A 81 2.19 5.24 -3.36
CA MET A 81 3.04 4.63 -2.34
C MET A 81 4.49 4.79 -2.75
N ASP A 82 5.24 5.58 -2.00
CA ASP A 82 6.67 5.78 -2.22
C ASP A 82 7.47 4.84 -1.32
N PHE A 83 8.29 4.00 -1.93
CA PHE A 83 9.16 3.06 -1.23
C PHE A 83 10.59 3.58 -1.29
N HIS A 84 11.14 3.94 -0.13
CA HIS A 84 12.49 4.48 0.00
C HIS A 84 13.42 3.41 0.57
N ALA A 85 14.38 2.95 -0.23
CA ALA A 85 15.30 1.91 0.19
C ALA A 85 16.51 2.49 0.94
N SER A 86 16.86 1.88 2.07
CA SER A 86 18.10 2.16 2.82
C SER A 86 19.11 1.03 2.72
N LYS A 87 18.74 -0.09 2.09
CA LYS A 87 19.64 -1.21 1.79
C LYS A 87 19.27 -1.82 0.44
N GLU A 88 20.15 -2.69 -0.06
CA GLU A 88 19.87 -3.39 -1.30
C GLU A 88 18.78 -4.45 -1.10
N ARG A 89 17.79 -4.43 -1.99
CA ARG A 89 16.67 -5.37 -2.01
C ARG A 89 16.49 -5.88 -3.44
N PRO A 90 17.32 -6.88 -3.86
CA PRO A 90 17.27 -7.37 -5.25
C PRO A 90 15.96 -8.06 -5.60
N ASP A 91 15.30 -8.68 -4.62
CA ASP A 91 14.04 -9.42 -4.82
C ASP A 91 12.82 -8.65 -4.31
N TYR A 92 12.89 -7.31 -4.26
CA TYR A 92 11.76 -6.53 -3.80
C TYR A 92 10.58 -6.71 -4.76
N PRO A 93 9.33 -6.81 -4.25
CA PRO A 93 8.17 -7.10 -5.10
C PRO A 93 7.94 -6.14 -6.26
N PHE A 94 8.41 -4.90 -6.13
CA PHE A 94 8.21 -3.86 -7.14
C PHE A 94 9.48 -3.56 -7.94
N GLY A 95 10.55 -4.33 -7.79
CA GLY A 95 11.77 -4.19 -8.55
C GLY A 95 13.03 -4.23 -7.70
N HIS A 96 14.18 -4.29 -8.36
CA HIS A 96 15.46 -4.26 -7.66
C HIS A 96 15.73 -2.87 -7.10
N LEU A 97 15.93 -2.79 -5.79
CA LEU A 97 16.25 -1.56 -5.09
C LEU A 97 17.69 -1.57 -4.59
N LYS A 98 18.36 -0.45 -4.74
CA LYS A 98 19.67 -0.16 -4.14
C LYS A 98 19.50 0.90 -3.05
N PRO A 99 20.45 1.02 -2.11
CA PRO A 99 20.38 2.08 -1.10
C PRO A 99 20.21 3.46 -1.76
N GLY A 100 19.25 4.24 -1.29
CA GLY A 100 18.92 5.54 -1.83
C GLY A 100 17.89 5.54 -2.96
N ASP A 101 17.53 4.39 -3.48
CA ASP A 101 16.48 4.30 -4.50
C ASP A 101 15.11 4.58 -3.92
N ARG A 102 14.26 5.15 -4.78
CA ARG A 102 12.84 5.33 -4.50
C ARG A 102 12.03 4.81 -5.67
N ILE A 103 11.01 4.01 -5.40
CA ILE A 103 9.97 3.67 -6.38
C ILE A 103 8.62 4.16 -5.88
N THR A 104 7.80 4.57 -6.82
CA THR A 104 6.42 4.97 -6.55
C THR A 104 5.47 3.99 -7.23
N VAL A 105 4.56 3.43 -6.45
CA VAL A 105 3.50 2.55 -6.93
C VAL A 105 2.18 3.27 -6.76
N LYS A 106 1.41 3.35 -7.84
CA LYS A 106 0.11 4.02 -7.86
C LYS A 106 -0.99 2.99 -7.72
N MET A 107 -1.90 3.21 -6.77
CA MET A 107 -2.96 2.27 -6.47
C MET A 107 -4.28 2.96 -6.18
N PHE A 108 -5.38 2.24 -6.46
CA PHE A 108 -6.67 2.48 -5.83
C PHE A 108 -6.79 1.54 -4.64
N ALA A 109 -7.17 2.10 -3.50
CA ALA A 109 -7.36 1.36 -2.26
C ALA A 109 -8.81 1.45 -1.82
N LEU A 110 -9.44 0.30 -1.63
CA LEU A 110 -10.78 0.23 -1.07
C LEU A 110 -10.70 -0.45 0.29
N TYR A 111 -11.06 0.31 1.32
CA TYR A 111 -11.13 -0.18 2.68
C TYR A 111 -12.58 -0.42 3.07
N THR A 112 -12.84 -1.49 3.78
CA THR A 112 -14.14 -1.78 4.40
C THR A 112 -13.98 -1.63 5.91
N LEU A 113 -14.91 -0.93 6.53
CA LEU A 113 -14.95 -0.70 7.97
C LEU A 113 -15.83 -1.72 8.66
N ARG A 114 -15.47 -2.07 9.87
CA ARG A 114 -16.33 -2.78 10.83
C ARG A 114 -16.38 -1.92 12.10
N GLY A 115 -17.48 -1.21 12.27
CA GLY A 115 -17.56 -0.18 13.30
C GLY A 115 -16.57 0.95 13.02
N ASP A 116 -15.73 1.23 13.98
CA ASP A 116 -14.73 2.29 13.90
C ASP A 116 -13.33 1.78 13.50
N ARG A 117 -13.24 0.55 12.99
CA ARG A 117 -11.96 -0.07 12.61
C ARG A 117 -11.97 -0.59 11.17
N LEU A 118 -10.78 -0.60 10.59
CA LEU A 118 -10.55 -1.18 9.27
C LEU A 118 -10.61 -2.70 9.37
N ALA A 119 -11.36 -3.33 8.46
CA ALA A 119 -11.55 -4.78 8.45
C ALA A 119 -11.05 -5.44 7.16
N LYS A 120 -11.05 -4.71 6.05
CA LYS A 120 -10.65 -5.27 4.76
C LYS A 120 -10.01 -4.20 3.90
N LEU A 121 -8.98 -4.60 3.17
CA LEU A 121 -8.31 -3.78 2.18
C LEU A 121 -8.24 -4.51 0.86
N LYS A 122 -8.62 -3.83 -0.22
CA LYS A 122 -8.37 -4.26 -1.58
C LYS A 122 -7.55 -3.18 -2.28
N LEU A 123 -6.40 -3.57 -2.80
CA LEU A 123 -5.54 -2.70 -3.58
C LEU A 123 -5.59 -3.09 -5.05
N ALA A 124 -5.66 -2.11 -5.93
CA ALA A 124 -5.60 -2.33 -7.37
C ALA A 124 -4.63 -1.32 -8.00
N ALA A 125 -3.69 -1.80 -8.81
CA ALA A 125 -2.76 -0.94 -9.50
C ALA A 125 -3.48 -0.05 -10.51
N TRP A 126 -3.12 1.23 -10.56
CA TRP A 126 -3.66 2.18 -11.51
C TRP A 126 -2.56 3.12 -12.00
N PRO A 127 -2.29 3.19 -13.30
CA PRO A 127 -2.85 2.36 -14.38
C PRO A 127 -2.50 0.87 -14.24
N PRO A 128 -3.35 -0.04 -14.76
CA PRO A 128 -3.24 -1.47 -14.45
C PRO A 128 -1.95 -2.16 -14.91
N ASN A 129 -1.31 -1.69 -15.96
CA ASN A 129 -0.09 -2.31 -16.51
C ASN A 129 1.18 -1.55 -16.15
N VAL A 130 1.05 -0.61 -15.26
CA VAL A 130 2.15 0.23 -14.79
C VAL A 130 2.05 0.23 -13.29
N GLY A 131 3.05 0.39 -12.60
CA GLY A 131 2.89 0.41 -11.16
C GLY A 131 4.11 0.97 -10.50
N VAL A 132 5.21 0.95 -11.22
CA VAL A 132 6.49 1.24 -10.63
C VAL A 132 7.21 2.32 -11.40
N THR A 133 7.59 3.38 -10.71
CA THR A 133 8.55 4.36 -11.21
C THR A 133 9.76 4.35 -10.30
N SER A 134 10.94 4.21 -10.88
CA SER A 134 12.19 4.24 -10.13
C SER A 134 12.94 5.54 -10.40
N PRO A 135 13.69 6.08 -9.42
CA PRO A 135 14.66 7.10 -9.73
C PRO A 135 15.87 6.50 -10.50
N PRO A 136 16.45 7.19 -11.44
CA PRO A 136 15.91 8.40 -12.03
C PRO A 136 14.54 8.13 -12.62
N THR A 137 13.68 9.13 -12.63
CA THR A 137 12.29 8.99 -12.96
C THR A 137 12.10 8.21 -14.25
N ARG A 138 11.50 7.05 -14.14
CA ARG A 138 11.12 6.26 -15.29
C ARG A 138 9.75 6.75 -15.72
N SER A 139 9.67 7.43 -16.84
CA SER A 139 8.36 7.79 -17.35
C SER A 139 7.70 6.52 -17.88
N PHE A 140 6.43 6.39 -17.59
CA PHE A 140 5.61 5.41 -18.27
C PHE A 140 5.41 5.86 -19.69
N GLY A 141 5.72 5.01 -20.65
CA GLY A 141 5.36 5.26 -22.02
C GLY A 141 3.84 5.40 -22.17
N PRO A 142 3.37 5.89 -23.31
CA PRO A 142 1.94 5.91 -23.58
C PRO A 142 1.39 4.49 -23.51
N PRO A 143 0.11 4.32 -23.13
CA PRO A 143 -0.51 3.01 -23.14
C PRO A 143 -0.45 2.42 -24.55
N PRO A 144 -0.35 1.09 -24.68
CA PRO A 144 -0.38 0.47 -26.00
C PRO A 144 -1.70 0.79 -26.70
N PRO A 145 -1.69 0.91 -28.04
CA PRO A 145 -2.93 1.14 -28.78
C PRO A 145 -3.89 -0.03 -28.57
N LEU A 146 -5.16 0.30 -28.51
CA LEU A 146 -6.23 -0.69 -28.42
C LEU A 146 -6.33 -1.53 -29.70
#